data_eec32cfe823aebf46b4475dea735ea49
#
_entry.id   eec32cfe823aebf46b4475dea735ea49
#
_cell.length_a   1.000
_cell.length_b   1.000
_cell.length_c   1.000
_cell.angle_alpha   90.00
_cell.angle_beta   90.00
_cell.angle_gamma   90.00
#
_symmetry.space_group_name_H-M   'P 1'
#
loop_
_entity.id
_entity.type
_entity.pdbx_description
1 polymer ?
#
loop_
_entity_poly.entity_id
_entity_poly.type
_entity_poly.pdbx_seq_one_letter_code
_entity_poly.pdbx_strand_id
1 'polypeptide(L)'
;MSYNIENFFSKNLPGSVSIYSGFPKYNFVGGHNSEESIPISELSKSAEKVIIAEGKNLALYGHNSGPQGSLLLREFLVSYLGNYTGMNISVDDILLTSGSLQALDLINKLLLNTNDTVLVEEATYGGAISRIKNLGVNHIGIKIDKDGICLDNLISTLEDLKRKDIMPKFLYTIPTVQNPTATIMPENRRKKILEIANKYNFLIIEDDCYADLTWNRERPKSIYSFCDNEKVIYCGSFSKSLAPALRVGYIVASWKVISKILGFKNDGGSGAIEQMILADFCVTHYKTHTLSLVKELKRKCDIMIKSLELEFGSIAEFDVPKGGIFIWITFPPSINTNKLYEVALKKGVALNPGSEWVSNPIDGLNKIRLCFANPSEQKIKEGINKLAEICFQEFGKPNIRANMKR
;
A
#
# COMPACT_ATOMS: atom_id res chain seq x y z
N MET A 1 -43.40 -16.62 10.54
CA MET A 1 -42.47 -15.62 10.02
C MET A 1 -41.21 -16.37 9.57
N SER A 2 -40.80 -16.25 8.32
CA SER A 2 -39.56 -16.86 7.87
C SER A 2 -38.40 -16.11 8.53
N TYR A 3 -37.47 -16.84 9.14
CA TYR A 3 -36.24 -16.28 9.69
C TYR A 3 -35.38 -15.72 8.54
N ASN A 4 -35.04 -14.43 8.59
CA ASN A 4 -34.11 -13.82 7.67
C ASN A 4 -32.97 -13.22 8.46
N ILE A 5 -31.74 -13.76 8.28
CA ILE A 5 -30.53 -13.33 8.97
C ILE A 5 -30.17 -11.88 8.62
N GLU A 6 -30.54 -11.40 7.43
CA GLU A 6 -30.24 -10.02 6.99
C GLU A 6 -30.84 -8.94 7.89
N ASN A 7 -31.94 -9.27 8.61
CA ASN A 7 -32.54 -8.36 9.57
C ASN A 7 -31.63 -8.01 10.77
N PHE A 8 -30.57 -8.81 10.99
CA PHE A 8 -29.62 -8.64 12.08
C PHE A 8 -28.31 -7.98 11.62
N PHE A 9 -28.16 -7.74 10.34
CA PHE A 9 -26.96 -7.13 9.81
C PHE A 9 -26.90 -5.64 10.15
N SER A 10 -25.67 -5.13 10.34
CA SER A 10 -25.42 -3.70 10.49
C SER A 10 -25.86 -2.94 9.23
N LYS A 11 -26.33 -1.70 9.40
CA LYS A 11 -26.82 -0.86 8.29
C LYS A 11 -25.73 -0.42 7.31
N ASN A 12 -24.48 -0.33 7.76
CA ASN A 12 -23.35 0.18 6.98
C ASN A 12 -22.37 -0.96 6.63
N LEU A 13 -22.86 -1.97 5.91
CA LEU A 13 -22.00 -3.06 5.46
C LEU A 13 -21.38 -2.76 4.08
N PRO A 14 -20.14 -3.19 3.86
CA PRO A 14 -19.59 -3.26 2.50
C PRO A 14 -20.39 -4.26 1.66
N GLY A 15 -20.27 -4.15 0.33
CA GLY A 15 -20.90 -5.08 -0.60
C GLY A 15 -20.44 -6.53 -0.34
N SER A 16 -21.34 -7.48 -0.65
CA SER A 16 -21.03 -8.91 -0.54
C SER A 16 -19.88 -9.31 -1.45
N VAL A 17 -19.04 -10.22 -0.98
CA VAL A 17 -17.93 -10.79 -1.77
C VAL A 17 -18.38 -12.13 -2.34
N SER A 18 -18.05 -12.40 -3.61
CA SER A 18 -18.30 -13.69 -4.25
C SER A 18 -17.40 -14.79 -3.71
N ILE A 19 -17.84 -16.03 -3.83
CA ILE A 19 -17.00 -17.20 -3.51
C ILE A 19 -15.76 -17.19 -4.42
N TYR A 20 -14.60 -17.45 -3.81
CA TYR A 20 -13.35 -17.51 -4.55
C TYR A 20 -13.37 -18.64 -5.59
N SER A 21 -13.10 -18.31 -6.86
CA SER A 21 -13.12 -19.25 -7.99
C SER A 21 -11.77 -19.37 -8.73
N GLY A 22 -10.69 -18.89 -8.10
CA GLY A 22 -9.35 -18.86 -8.71
C GLY A 22 -9.04 -17.53 -9.37
N PHE A 23 -7.86 -17.46 -9.99
CA PHE A 23 -7.40 -16.28 -10.73
C PHE A 23 -7.56 -16.47 -12.24
N PRO A 24 -7.91 -15.42 -12.98
CA PRO A 24 -7.89 -15.43 -14.43
C PRO A 24 -6.48 -15.72 -14.99
N LYS A 25 -6.42 -16.19 -16.25
CA LYS A 25 -5.15 -16.52 -16.93
C LYS A 25 -4.14 -15.37 -16.88
N TYR A 26 -4.61 -14.14 -17.13
CA TYR A 26 -3.80 -12.91 -17.08
C TYR A 26 -4.25 -12.06 -15.89
N ASN A 27 -3.55 -12.21 -14.78
CA ASN A 27 -3.91 -11.55 -13.53
C ASN A 27 -2.98 -10.36 -13.26
N PHE A 28 -3.49 -9.13 -13.46
CA PHE A 28 -2.80 -7.88 -13.15
C PHE A 28 -3.37 -7.17 -11.90
N VAL A 29 -4.26 -7.84 -11.13
CA VAL A 29 -4.92 -7.26 -9.94
C VAL A 29 -4.02 -7.31 -8.72
N GLY A 30 -3.34 -8.43 -8.52
CA GLY A 30 -2.61 -8.72 -7.27
C GLY A 30 -1.58 -7.66 -6.89
N GLY A 31 -1.46 -7.38 -5.60
CA GLY A 31 -0.40 -6.56 -5.04
C GLY A 31 0.70 -7.41 -4.40
N HIS A 32 1.16 -8.46 -5.05
CA HIS A 32 2.15 -9.43 -4.54
C HIS A 32 3.13 -9.83 -5.62
N ASN A 33 4.28 -10.34 -5.21
CA ASN A 33 5.33 -10.84 -6.08
C ASN A 33 4.97 -12.20 -6.69
N SER A 34 5.79 -12.68 -7.61
CA SER A 34 5.66 -14.03 -8.18
C SER A 34 6.06 -15.10 -7.17
N GLU A 35 5.60 -16.33 -7.41
CA GLU A 35 5.95 -17.49 -6.57
C GLU A 35 7.46 -17.76 -6.59
N GLU A 36 8.09 -17.56 -7.74
CA GLU A 36 9.52 -17.77 -7.96
C GLU A 36 10.40 -16.79 -7.17
N SER A 37 9.85 -15.62 -6.79
CA SER A 37 10.58 -14.63 -6.01
C SER A 37 10.64 -14.96 -4.51
N ILE A 38 9.87 -15.95 -4.04
CA ILE A 38 9.88 -16.33 -2.61
C ILE A 38 11.15 -17.14 -2.29
N PRO A 39 11.95 -16.72 -1.31
CA PRO A 39 13.21 -17.37 -0.94
C PRO A 39 12.96 -18.62 -0.08
N ILE A 40 12.39 -19.68 -0.69
CA ILE A 40 11.91 -20.87 0.01
C ILE A 40 13.02 -21.56 0.80
N SER A 41 14.22 -21.71 0.20
CA SER A 41 15.36 -22.39 0.84
C SER A 41 15.78 -21.67 2.14
N GLU A 42 15.92 -20.35 2.10
CA GLU A 42 16.33 -19.53 3.22
C GLU A 42 15.25 -19.49 4.30
N LEU A 43 13.99 -19.33 3.91
CA LEU A 43 12.85 -19.37 4.84
C LEU A 43 12.72 -20.72 5.52
N SER A 44 12.92 -21.82 4.80
CA SER A 44 12.88 -23.19 5.39
C SER A 44 13.97 -23.40 6.43
N LYS A 45 15.19 -22.94 6.15
CA LYS A 45 16.31 -23.02 7.11
C LYS A 45 16.06 -22.16 8.35
N SER A 46 15.55 -20.92 8.16
CA SER A 46 15.17 -20.08 9.26
C SER A 46 14.06 -20.71 10.09
N ALA A 47 13.04 -21.31 9.45
CA ALA A 47 11.95 -21.99 10.15
C ALA A 47 12.43 -23.15 11.01
N GLU A 48 13.25 -24.05 10.45
CA GLU A 48 13.84 -25.17 11.19
C GLU A 48 14.65 -24.69 12.38
N LYS A 49 15.56 -23.72 12.17
CA LYS A 49 16.43 -23.18 13.18
C LYS A 49 15.65 -22.58 14.37
N VAL A 50 14.66 -21.72 14.09
CA VAL A 50 13.93 -21.04 15.16
C VAL A 50 12.98 -21.97 15.89
N ILE A 51 12.38 -22.94 15.22
CA ILE A 51 11.51 -23.94 15.88
C ILE A 51 12.33 -24.84 16.81
N ILE A 52 13.51 -25.28 16.40
CA ILE A 52 14.40 -26.10 17.24
C ILE A 52 14.87 -25.29 18.46
N ALA A 53 15.29 -24.02 18.26
CA ALA A 53 15.85 -23.20 19.32
C ALA A 53 14.81 -22.69 20.30
N GLU A 54 13.67 -22.22 19.82
CA GLU A 54 12.71 -21.43 20.59
C GLU A 54 11.28 -21.99 20.59
N GLY A 55 11.02 -23.14 19.95
CA GLY A 55 9.67 -23.69 19.79
C GLY A 55 8.90 -23.89 21.10
N LYS A 56 9.58 -24.09 22.22
CA LYS A 56 8.93 -24.16 23.55
C LYS A 56 8.20 -22.88 23.95
N ASN A 57 8.67 -21.73 23.46
CA ASN A 57 8.05 -20.43 23.73
C ASN A 57 6.70 -20.27 23.05
N LEU A 58 6.36 -21.13 22.06
CA LEU A 58 5.03 -21.15 21.43
C LEU A 58 3.90 -21.51 22.41
N ALA A 59 4.21 -22.03 23.59
CA ALA A 59 3.24 -22.22 24.66
C ALA A 59 2.74 -20.91 25.30
N LEU A 60 3.41 -19.77 25.03
CA LEU A 60 3.14 -18.50 25.66
C LEU A 60 2.62 -17.46 24.66
N TYR A 61 1.56 -16.77 25.01
CA TYR A 61 1.14 -15.57 24.26
C TYR A 61 2.27 -14.53 24.30
N GLY A 62 2.54 -13.89 23.15
CA GLY A 62 3.61 -12.89 23.03
C GLY A 62 5.03 -13.46 23.00
N HIS A 63 5.20 -14.79 22.99
CA HIS A 63 6.49 -15.46 22.77
C HIS A 63 7.65 -14.86 23.59
N ASN A 64 7.48 -14.64 24.89
CA ASN A 64 8.42 -13.96 25.81
C ASN A 64 8.84 -12.53 25.41
N SER A 65 8.24 -11.96 24.36
CA SER A 65 8.57 -10.62 23.85
C SER A 65 7.47 -9.58 24.15
N GLY A 66 6.41 -10.00 24.82
CA GLY A 66 5.26 -9.16 25.16
C GLY A 66 4.30 -8.92 24.00
N PRO A 67 3.24 -8.11 24.22
CA PRO A 67 2.17 -7.89 23.26
C PRO A 67 2.61 -7.10 22.02
N GLN A 68 3.76 -6.45 22.04
CA GLN A 68 4.33 -5.72 20.90
C GLN A 68 4.87 -6.66 19.82
N GLY A 69 5.07 -7.94 20.12
CA GLY A 69 5.63 -8.95 19.23
C GLY A 69 7.14 -9.14 19.36
N SER A 70 7.73 -10.00 18.54
CA SER A 70 9.11 -10.47 18.63
C SER A 70 10.14 -9.37 18.88
N LEU A 71 10.89 -9.46 19.96
CA LEU A 71 11.93 -8.49 20.30
C LEU A 71 13.02 -8.48 19.23
N LEU A 72 13.49 -9.66 18.77
CA LEU A 72 14.53 -9.76 17.73
C LEU A 72 14.12 -9.08 16.43
N LEU A 73 12.84 -9.20 16.03
CA LEU A 73 12.35 -8.53 14.82
C LEU A 73 12.27 -7.01 15.03
N ARG A 74 11.90 -6.56 16.23
CA ARG A 74 11.89 -5.12 16.56
C ARG A 74 13.31 -4.54 16.60
N GLU A 75 14.28 -5.25 17.13
CA GLU A 75 15.71 -4.87 17.12
C GLU A 75 16.25 -4.75 15.69
N PHE A 76 15.91 -5.73 14.83
CA PHE A 76 16.21 -5.63 13.39
C PHE A 76 15.60 -4.36 12.80
N LEU A 77 14.33 -4.08 13.06
CA LEU A 77 13.65 -2.89 12.52
C LEU A 77 14.26 -1.58 13.02
N VAL A 78 14.65 -1.49 14.28
CA VAL A 78 15.38 -0.31 14.81
C VAL A 78 16.64 -0.04 14.00
N SER A 79 17.49 -1.05 13.83
CA SER A 79 18.72 -0.94 13.05
C SER A 79 18.42 -0.62 11.57
N TYR A 80 17.49 -1.35 10.98
CA TYR A 80 17.14 -1.22 9.55
C TYR A 80 16.56 0.16 9.22
N LEU A 81 15.55 0.59 9.97
CA LEU A 81 14.92 1.89 9.76
C LEU A 81 15.87 3.04 10.07
N GLY A 82 16.68 2.92 11.13
CA GLY A 82 17.73 3.90 11.41
C GLY A 82 18.68 4.12 10.26
N ASN A 83 19.20 3.03 9.69
CA ASN A 83 20.18 3.08 8.60
C ASN A 83 19.59 3.57 7.26
N TYR A 84 18.34 3.20 6.94
CA TYR A 84 17.77 3.46 5.61
C TYR A 84 16.79 4.62 5.55
N THR A 85 16.17 4.99 6.68
CA THR A 85 15.17 6.08 6.71
C THR A 85 15.57 7.26 7.58
N GLY A 86 16.65 7.12 8.35
CA GLY A 86 17.11 8.14 9.27
C GLY A 86 16.30 8.24 10.58
N MET A 87 15.47 7.24 10.89
CA MET A 87 14.70 7.21 12.14
C MET A 87 15.60 7.00 13.36
N ASN A 88 15.35 7.76 14.41
CA ASN A 88 15.94 7.53 15.73
C ASN A 88 14.83 6.98 16.65
N ILE A 89 14.75 5.68 16.79
CA ILE A 89 13.70 4.96 17.50
C ILE A 89 14.28 3.85 18.40
N SER A 90 13.50 3.46 19.39
CA SER A 90 13.78 2.31 20.27
C SER A 90 12.88 1.12 19.92
N VAL A 91 13.15 -0.03 20.51
CA VAL A 91 12.30 -1.24 20.37
C VAL A 91 10.89 -1.02 20.93
N ASP A 92 10.72 -0.11 21.88
CA ASP A 92 9.44 0.19 22.49
C ASP A 92 8.55 1.08 21.63
N ASP A 93 9.13 1.75 20.63
CA ASP A 93 8.39 2.54 19.64
C ASP A 93 7.82 1.68 18.50
N ILE A 94 8.03 0.36 18.53
CA ILE A 94 7.59 -0.57 17.48
C ILE A 94 6.52 -1.52 18.00
N LEU A 95 5.41 -1.64 17.27
CA LEU A 95 4.37 -2.65 17.45
C LEU A 95 4.26 -3.50 16.19
N LEU A 96 4.47 -4.80 16.30
CA LEU A 96 4.23 -5.75 15.19
C LEU A 96 2.74 -6.05 15.04
N THR A 97 2.30 -6.13 13.78
CA THR A 97 0.89 -6.31 13.42
C THR A 97 0.72 -7.42 12.38
N SER A 98 -0.50 -7.94 12.23
CA SER A 98 -0.85 -8.90 11.17
C SER A 98 -0.97 -8.21 9.81
N GLY A 99 0.14 -7.63 9.34
CA GLY A 99 0.24 -6.81 8.15
C GLY A 99 -0.19 -5.34 8.39
N SER A 100 0.13 -4.47 7.42
CA SER A 100 -0.18 -3.04 7.50
C SER A 100 -1.68 -2.72 7.56
N LEU A 101 -2.56 -3.62 7.08
CA LEU A 101 -4.00 -3.40 7.20
C LEU A 101 -4.49 -3.44 8.65
N GLN A 102 -3.97 -4.35 9.48
CA GLN A 102 -4.26 -4.32 10.91
C GLN A 102 -3.66 -3.06 11.57
N ALA A 103 -2.48 -2.62 11.13
CA ALA A 103 -1.90 -1.36 11.60
C ALA A 103 -2.84 -0.18 11.33
N LEU A 104 -3.36 -0.05 10.12
CA LEU A 104 -4.32 1.00 9.77
C LEU A 104 -5.63 0.89 10.55
N ASP A 105 -6.18 -0.33 10.74
CA ASP A 105 -7.39 -0.53 11.54
C ASP A 105 -7.20 -0.09 13.00
N LEU A 106 -6.06 -0.41 13.60
CA LEU A 106 -5.72 0.00 14.98
C LEU A 106 -5.52 1.50 15.12
N ILE A 107 -4.83 2.13 14.15
CA ILE A 107 -4.63 3.57 14.10
C ILE A 107 -5.97 4.29 13.91
N ASN A 108 -6.79 3.86 12.98
CA ASN A 108 -8.11 4.42 12.75
C ASN A 108 -8.99 4.31 14.00
N LYS A 109 -8.98 3.15 14.67
CA LYS A 109 -9.73 2.93 15.91
C LYS A 109 -9.27 3.83 17.05
N LEU A 110 -7.96 4.16 17.10
CA LEU A 110 -7.41 5.09 18.09
C LEU A 110 -7.82 6.53 17.82
N LEU A 111 -7.83 6.95 16.54
CA LEU A 111 -7.88 8.38 16.19
C LEU A 111 -9.25 8.87 15.73
N LEU A 112 -10.12 7.98 15.22
CA LEU A 112 -11.33 8.37 14.48
C LEU A 112 -12.62 8.06 15.21
N ASN A 113 -13.53 9.02 15.14
CA ASN A 113 -14.94 8.86 15.43
C ASN A 113 -15.77 9.09 14.15
N THR A 114 -17.00 8.60 14.13
CA THR A 114 -17.95 8.89 13.05
C THR A 114 -18.07 10.39 12.81
N ASN A 115 -18.13 10.82 11.56
CA ASN A 115 -18.16 12.21 11.09
C ASN A 115 -16.86 13.02 11.25
N ASP A 116 -15.79 12.44 11.81
CA ASP A 116 -14.46 13.06 11.70
C ASP A 116 -14.06 13.25 10.23
N THR A 117 -13.12 14.13 9.97
CA THR A 117 -12.58 14.38 8.63
C THR A 117 -11.11 14.02 8.58
N VAL A 118 -10.69 13.35 7.51
CA VAL A 118 -9.29 13.03 7.20
C VAL A 118 -8.93 13.49 5.80
N LEU A 119 -7.65 13.71 5.58
CA LEU A 119 -7.08 14.00 4.28
C LEU A 119 -6.41 12.74 3.75
N VAL A 120 -6.56 12.48 2.45
CA VAL A 120 -5.91 11.39 1.74
C VAL A 120 -5.34 11.92 0.41
N GLU A 121 -4.39 11.26 -0.18
CA GLU A 121 -4.03 11.55 -1.58
C GLU A 121 -5.23 11.30 -2.49
N GLU A 122 -5.45 12.14 -3.52
CA GLU A 122 -6.62 12.01 -4.43
C GLU A 122 -6.67 10.66 -5.13
N ALA A 123 -5.50 10.10 -5.47
CA ALA A 123 -5.34 8.70 -5.86
C ALA A 123 -4.49 8.02 -4.80
N THR A 124 -5.01 6.97 -4.15
CA THR A 124 -4.33 6.29 -3.05
C THR A 124 -4.83 4.86 -2.88
N TYR A 125 -4.32 4.17 -1.89
CA TYR A 125 -4.66 2.78 -1.60
C TYR A 125 -6.15 2.60 -1.25
N GLY A 126 -6.89 1.93 -2.14
CA GLY A 126 -8.33 1.69 -1.97
C GLY A 126 -8.71 0.99 -0.66
N GLY A 127 -7.81 0.14 -0.13
CA GLY A 127 -8.00 -0.49 1.17
C GLY A 127 -7.97 0.49 2.35
N ALA A 128 -7.23 1.60 2.27
CA ALA A 128 -7.26 2.67 3.29
C ALA A 128 -8.56 3.47 3.18
N ILE A 129 -8.97 3.84 1.96
CA ILE A 129 -10.23 4.55 1.70
C ILE A 129 -11.43 3.76 2.25
N SER A 130 -11.51 2.46 1.94
CA SER A 130 -12.61 1.60 2.39
C SER A 130 -12.72 1.55 3.91
N ARG A 131 -11.59 1.47 4.62
CA ARG A 131 -11.56 1.44 6.09
C ARG A 131 -12.07 2.73 6.70
N ILE A 132 -11.67 3.86 6.14
CA ILE A 132 -12.13 5.19 6.57
C ILE A 132 -13.65 5.31 6.34
N LYS A 133 -14.14 4.94 5.15
CA LYS A 133 -15.57 4.98 4.81
C LYS A 133 -16.42 4.11 5.73
N ASN A 134 -15.94 2.89 6.05
CA ASN A 134 -16.66 1.95 6.90
C ASN A 134 -16.85 2.46 8.35
N LEU A 135 -16.02 3.40 8.79
CA LEU A 135 -16.15 4.07 10.09
C LEU A 135 -17.11 5.29 10.05
N GLY A 136 -17.69 5.61 8.89
CA GLY A 136 -18.51 6.80 8.74
C GLY A 136 -17.71 8.11 8.82
N VAL A 137 -16.44 8.07 8.42
CA VAL A 137 -15.52 9.21 8.44
C VAL A 137 -15.48 9.87 7.07
N ASN A 138 -15.48 11.21 7.05
CA ASN A 138 -15.33 12.00 5.83
C ASN A 138 -13.88 11.99 5.37
N HIS A 139 -13.64 11.81 4.07
CA HIS A 139 -12.30 11.90 3.49
C HIS A 139 -12.27 12.89 2.34
N ILE A 140 -11.18 13.65 2.27
CA ILE A 140 -10.95 14.66 1.25
C ILE A 140 -9.67 14.33 0.51
N GLY A 141 -9.76 14.19 -0.81
CA GLY A 141 -8.61 13.94 -1.68
C GLY A 141 -7.78 15.20 -1.90
N ILE A 142 -6.48 15.10 -1.63
CA ILE A 142 -5.50 16.14 -1.93
C ILE A 142 -4.83 15.78 -3.25
N LYS A 143 -4.80 16.73 -4.20
CA LYS A 143 -4.16 16.53 -5.50
C LYS A 143 -2.71 16.09 -5.35
N ILE A 144 -2.30 15.23 -6.26
CA ILE A 144 -0.92 14.76 -6.38
C ILE A 144 -0.35 15.17 -7.73
N ASP A 145 0.96 15.40 -7.76
CA ASP A 145 1.74 15.65 -8.95
C ASP A 145 2.88 14.63 -9.06
N LYS A 146 3.81 14.82 -9.99
CA LYS A 146 4.98 13.95 -10.17
C LYS A 146 5.87 13.79 -8.93
N ASP A 147 5.74 14.67 -7.95
CA ASP A 147 6.50 14.69 -6.70
C ASP A 147 5.59 14.35 -5.48
N GLY A 148 4.40 13.79 -5.69
CA GLY A 148 3.43 13.43 -4.66
C GLY A 148 2.48 14.57 -4.31
N ILE A 149 2.09 14.72 -3.04
CA ILE A 149 1.09 15.70 -2.59
C ILE A 149 1.41 17.12 -3.06
N CYS A 150 0.46 17.75 -3.75
CA CYS A 150 0.50 19.16 -4.15
C CYS A 150 0.31 20.07 -2.93
N LEU A 151 1.35 20.81 -2.55
CA LEU A 151 1.33 21.65 -1.33
C LEU A 151 0.31 22.79 -1.42
N ASP A 152 0.15 23.42 -2.57
CA ASP A 152 -0.79 24.52 -2.76
C ASP A 152 -2.24 24.04 -2.60
N ASN A 153 -2.54 22.85 -3.13
CA ASN A 153 -3.86 22.25 -2.95
C ASN A 153 -4.08 21.81 -1.50
N LEU A 154 -3.08 21.26 -0.83
CA LEU A 154 -3.17 20.93 0.60
C LEU A 154 -3.48 22.19 1.42
N ILE A 155 -2.73 23.28 1.22
CA ILE A 155 -2.93 24.53 1.95
C ILE A 155 -4.32 25.11 1.67
N SER A 156 -4.74 25.20 0.40
CA SER A 156 -6.07 25.73 0.04
C SER A 156 -7.19 24.91 0.65
N THR A 157 -7.07 23.58 0.67
CA THR A 157 -8.04 22.70 1.31
C THR A 157 -8.10 22.93 2.83
N LEU A 158 -6.96 23.08 3.48
CA LEU A 158 -6.89 23.34 4.93
C LEU A 158 -7.47 24.70 5.30
N GLU A 159 -7.26 25.74 4.48
CA GLU A 159 -7.90 27.06 4.70
C GLU A 159 -9.42 26.99 4.50
N ASP A 160 -9.91 26.19 3.54
CA ASP A 160 -11.35 25.97 3.35
C ASP A 160 -11.98 25.23 4.55
N LEU A 161 -11.31 24.21 5.05
CA LEU A 161 -11.74 23.48 6.25
C LEU A 161 -11.75 24.38 7.48
N LYS A 162 -10.72 25.19 7.66
CA LYS A 162 -10.64 26.16 8.78
C LYS A 162 -11.78 27.16 8.75
N ARG A 163 -12.18 27.66 7.56
CA ARG A 163 -13.36 28.56 7.44
C ARG A 163 -14.68 27.89 7.83
N LYS A 164 -14.74 26.55 7.73
CA LYS A 164 -15.89 25.72 8.12
C LYS A 164 -15.80 25.19 9.55
N ASP A 165 -14.79 25.62 10.32
CA ASP A 165 -14.49 25.10 11.65
C ASP A 165 -14.30 23.57 11.69
N ILE A 166 -13.71 23.01 10.63
CA ILE A 166 -13.39 21.59 10.52
C ILE A 166 -11.89 21.39 10.67
N MET A 167 -11.47 20.62 11.67
CA MET A 167 -10.08 20.23 11.86
C MET A 167 -9.89 18.77 11.39
N PRO A 168 -9.08 18.53 10.34
CA PRO A 168 -8.81 17.17 9.92
C PRO A 168 -7.97 16.43 10.96
N LYS A 169 -8.25 15.15 11.20
CA LYS A 169 -7.51 14.33 12.18
C LYS A 169 -6.11 13.99 11.69
N PHE A 170 -6.01 13.57 10.45
CA PHE A 170 -4.72 13.22 9.84
C PHE A 170 -4.73 13.36 8.32
N LEU A 171 -3.54 13.37 7.77
CA LEU A 171 -3.24 13.12 6.36
C LEU A 171 -2.67 11.70 6.22
N TYR A 172 -3.34 10.83 5.45
CA TYR A 172 -2.78 9.55 5.03
C TYR A 172 -2.02 9.72 3.72
N THR A 173 -0.76 9.28 3.67
CA THR A 173 0.11 9.40 2.51
C THR A 173 1.03 8.21 2.35
N ILE A 174 1.34 7.86 1.09
CA ILE A 174 2.34 6.84 0.70
C ILE A 174 3.50 7.56 0.01
N PRO A 175 4.49 8.08 0.75
CA PRO A 175 5.47 9.00 0.18
C PRO A 175 6.56 8.35 -0.66
N THR A 176 6.75 7.01 -0.54
CA THR A 176 7.78 6.28 -1.30
C THR A 176 7.14 5.20 -2.14
N VAL A 177 7.24 5.34 -3.47
CA VAL A 177 6.59 4.43 -4.42
C VAL A 177 5.08 4.34 -4.16
N GLN A 178 4.43 5.47 -4.32
CA GLN A 178 3.02 5.67 -4.05
C GLN A 178 2.15 4.64 -4.78
N ASN A 179 1.13 4.13 -4.12
CA ASN A 179 0.16 3.24 -4.70
C ASN A 179 -1.18 4.00 -4.92
N PRO A 180 -1.59 4.25 -6.19
CA PRO A 180 -1.21 3.51 -7.40
C PRO A 180 -0.17 4.15 -8.32
N THR A 181 0.25 5.39 -8.11
CA THR A 181 0.98 6.22 -9.10
C THR A 181 2.47 5.92 -9.22
N ALA A 182 3.06 5.19 -8.27
CA ALA A 182 4.49 4.91 -8.16
C ALA A 182 5.38 6.17 -8.01
N THR A 183 4.82 7.32 -7.67
CA THR A 183 5.59 8.54 -7.38
C THR A 183 6.48 8.37 -6.15
N ILE A 184 7.58 9.09 -6.10
CA ILE A 184 8.48 9.16 -4.95
C ILE A 184 8.58 10.62 -4.51
N MET A 185 8.05 10.92 -3.34
CA MET A 185 8.05 12.25 -2.77
C MET A 185 9.46 12.65 -2.32
N PRO A 186 10.03 13.76 -2.83
CA PRO A 186 11.36 14.21 -2.43
C PRO A 186 11.39 14.75 -0.99
N GLU A 187 12.56 14.71 -0.35
CA GLU A 187 12.72 15.07 1.07
C GLU A 187 12.26 16.50 1.40
N ASN A 188 12.51 17.46 0.52
CA ASN A 188 12.07 18.84 0.72
C ASN A 188 10.54 18.95 0.82
N ARG A 189 9.79 18.15 0.05
CA ARG A 189 8.34 18.11 0.10
C ARG A 189 7.85 17.43 1.39
N ARG A 190 8.52 16.35 1.82
CA ARG A 190 8.23 15.68 3.11
C ARG A 190 8.35 16.64 4.29
N LYS A 191 9.43 17.42 4.35
CA LYS A 191 9.64 18.45 5.38
C LYS A 191 8.54 19.52 5.36
N LYS A 192 8.17 20.00 4.17
CA LYS A 192 7.09 21.01 4.04
C LYS A 192 5.72 20.47 4.45
N ILE A 193 5.41 19.20 4.17
CA ILE A 193 4.16 18.58 4.64
C ILE A 193 4.14 18.54 6.18
N LEU A 194 5.27 18.19 6.82
CA LEU A 194 5.37 18.20 8.27
C LEU A 194 5.23 19.61 8.86
N GLU A 195 5.83 20.63 8.25
CA GLU A 195 5.64 22.04 8.63
C GLU A 195 4.17 22.45 8.54
N ILE A 196 3.47 22.06 7.47
CA ILE A 196 2.03 22.31 7.29
C ILE A 196 1.22 21.56 8.36
N ALA A 197 1.54 20.31 8.65
CA ALA A 197 0.88 19.52 9.70
C ALA A 197 1.02 20.17 11.09
N ASN A 198 2.18 20.72 11.39
CA ASN A 198 2.41 21.49 12.61
C ASN A 198 1.59 22.77 12.64
N LYS A 199 1.59 23.55 11.55
CA LYS A 199 0.84 24.82 11.45
C LYS A 199 -0.67 24.63 11.58
N TYR A 200 -1.24 23.60 10.96
CA TYR A 200 -2.70 23.36 10.94
C TYR A 200 -3.15 22.28 11.93
N ASN A 201 -2.24 21.77 12.75
CA ASN A 201 -2.48 20.84 13.85
C ASN A 201 -3.23 19.56 13.48
N PHE A 202 -2.73 18.81 12.49
CA PHE A 202 -3.18 17.46 12.15
C PHE A 202 -2.02 16.46 12.21
N LEU A 203 -2.34 15.15 12.27
CA LEU A 203 -1.35 14.08 12.26
C LEU A 203 -1.02 13.64 10.82
N ILE A 204 0.08 12.95 10.64
CA ILE A 204 0.45 12.28 9.38
C ILE A 204 0.49 10.77 9.64
N ILE A 205 -0.21 10.01 8.81
CA ILE A 205 -0.05 8.55 8.73
C ILE A 205 0.81 8.26 7.50
N GLU A 206 2.07 7.91 7.74
CA GLU A 206 3.03 7.58 6.70
C GLU A 206 3.01 6.08 6.44
N ASP A 207 2.44 5.66 5.30
CA ASP A 207 2.41 4.25 4.87
C ASP A 207 3.57 4.00 3.89
N ASP A 208 4.52 3.18 4.30
CA ASP A 208 5.78 2.99 3.58
C ASP A 208 6.04 1.52 3.20
N CYS A 209 5.00 0.85 2.71
CA CYS A 209 5.03 -0.58 2.38
C CYS A 209 5.89 -0.92 1.15
N TYR A 210 6.29 0.05 0.32
CA TYR A 210 7.00 -0.18 -0.95
C TYR A 210 8.41 0.38 -0.98
N ALA A 211 8.88 1.03 0.07
CA ALA A 211 10.11 1.80 0.07
C ALA A 211 11.38 0.98 -0.23
N ASP A 212 11.37 -0.32 0.06
CA ASP A 212 12.48 -1.23 -0.26
C ASP A 212 12.58 -1.58 -1.75
N LEU A 213 11.60 -1.18 -2.55
CA LEU A 213 11.46 -1.59 -3.95
C LEU A 213 11.83 -0.47 -4.95
N THR A 214 12.69 0.47 -4.58
CA THR A 214 13.22 1.51 -5.48
C THR A 214 14.31 0.94 -6.39
N TRP A 215 14.33 1.34 -7.70
CA TRP A 215 15.27 0.77 -8.67
C TRP A 215 16.74 1.11 -8.39
N ASN A 216 17.00 2.35 -7.97
CA ASN A 216 18.34 2.80 -7.60
C ASN A 216 18.71 2.47 -6.15
N ARG A 217 17.74 1.89 -5.39
CA ARG A 217 17.89 1.56 -3.97
C ARG A 217 18.13 2.77 -3.07
N GLU A 218 17.94 3.94 -3.58
CA GLU A 218 17.89 5.16 -2.79
C GLU A 218 16.49 5.30 -2.22
N ARG A 219 16.44 5.40 -0.92
CA ARG A 219 15.22 5.62 -0.17
C ARG A 219 15.30 7.02 0.44
N PRO A 220 14.39 7.93 0.10
CA PRO A 220 14.34 9.21 0.79
C PRO A 220 14.12 9.01 2.29
N LYS A 221 14.66 9.89 3.11
CA LYS A 221 14.38 9.87 4.54
C LYS A 221 12.88 9.95 4.78
N SER A 222 12.36 9.18 5.73
CA SER A 222 10.93 9.17 6.08
C SER A 222 10.47 10.53 6.62
N ILE A 223 9.17 10.83 6.51
CA ILE A 223 8.59 12.01 7.17
C ILE A 223 8.78 11.88 8.68
N TYR A 224 8.63 10.66 9.20
CA TYR A 224 8.85 10.33 10.62
C TYR A 224 10.24 10.76 11.10
N SER A 225 11.28 10.60 10.30
CA SER A 225 12.66 10.95 10.68
C SER A 225 12.92 12.45 10.87
N PHE A 226 12.04 13.29 10.36
CA PHE A 226 12.09 14.75 10.55
C PHE A 226 11.18 15.23 11.70
N CYS A 227 10.41 14.31 12.32
CA CYS A 227 9.41 14.63 13.32
C CYS A 227 10.00 14.50 14.73
N ASP A 228 9.92 15.55 15.51
CA ASP A 228 10.37 15.63 16.90
C ASP A 228 9.21 15.74 17.93
N ASN A 229 7.96 15.75 17.46
CA ASN A 229 6.78 16.11 18.25
C ASN A 229 5.58 15.16 18.14
N GLU A 230 5.80 13.88 17.85
CA GLU A 230 4.75 12.84 17.77
C GLU A 230 3.68 13.07 16.69
N LYS A 231 3.92 13.95 15.70
CA LYS A 231 2.94 14.25 14.62
C LYS A 231 2.84 13.17 13.56
N VAL A 232 3.75 12.23 13.53
CA VAL A 232 3.80 11.17 12.51
C VAL A 232 3.64 9.81 13.15
N ILE A 233 2.74 8.98 12.60
CA ILE A 233 2.66 7.55 12.86
C ILE A 233 3.06 6.85 11.56
N TYR A 234 4.07 6.00 11.64
CA TYR A 234 4.59 5.28 10.50
C TYR A 234 4.11 3.84 10.45
N CYS A 235 3.76 3.36 9.25
CA CYS A 235 3.34 1.99 8.98
C CYS A 235 4.29 1.35 7.97
N GLY A 236 4.75 0.14 8.28
CA GLY A 236 5.55 -0.66 7.37
C GLY A 236 5.01 -2.09 7.21
N SER A 237 5.52 -2.81 6.22
CA SER A 237 5.08 -4.18 5.93
C SER A 237 6.17 -4.96 5.21
N PHE A 238 6.25 -6.27 5.49
CA PHE A 238 7.09 -7.22 4.75
C PHE A 238 6.35 -7.87 3.57
N SER A 239 5.08 -7.52 3.35
CA SER A 239 4.23 -8.14 2.33
C SER A 239 4.73 -7.93 0.90
N LYS A 240 5.44 -6.82 0.63
CA LYS A 240 5.89 -6.46 -0.71
C LYS A 240 7.36 -6.76 -0.93
N SER A 241 8.14 -6.69 0.14
CA SER A 241 9.57 -6.94 0.10
C SER A 241 9.94 -8.41 0.36
N LEU A 242 8.99 -9.24 0.83
CA LEU A 242 9.23 -10.68 1.06
C LEU A 242 8.01 -11.52 0.65
N ALA A 243 7.04 -11.69 1.55
CA ALA A 243 5.91 -12.59 1.33
C ALA A 243 4.64 -12.08 2.03
N PRO A 244 3.55 -11.82 1.27
CA PRO A 244 2.31 -11.30 1.85
C PRO A 244 1.61 -12.28 2.78
N ALA A 245 1.78 -13.59 2.57
CA ALA A 245 1.14 -14.64 3.37
C ALA A 245 1.73 -14.78 4.79
N LEU A 246 2.92 -14.25 5.05
CA LEU A 246 3.49 -14.20 6.40
C LEU A 246 2.72 -13.27 7.33
N ARG A 247 1.90 -12.37 6.77
CA ARG A 247 1.06 -11.45 7.56
C ARG A 247 1.81 -10.66 8.63
N VAL A 248 3.01 -10.15 8.31
CA VAL A 248 3.79 -9.30 9.23
C VAL A 248 3.92 -7.88 8.69
N GLY A 249 3.49 -6.94 9.51
CA GLY A 249 3.65 -5.50 9.35
C GLY A 249 3.98 -4.88 10.70
N TYR A 250 4.12 -3.57 10.74
CA TYR A 250 4.46 -2.88 11.98
C TYR A 250 4.01 -1.42 11.96
N ILE A 251 3.83 -0.88 13.17
CA ILE A 251 3.64 0.55 13.47
C ILE A 251 4.89 1.06 14.15
N VAL A 252 5.34 2.25 13.79
CA VAL A 252 6.32 3.02 14.56
C VAL A 252 5.65 4.29 15.05
N ALA A 253 5.64 4.47 16.37
CA ALA A 253 5.10 5.64 17.03
C ALA A 253 5.67 5.72 18.46
N SER A 254 5.50 6.85 19.16
CA SER A 254 5.90 6.95 20.56
C SER A 254 5.17 5.94 21.44
N TRP A 255 5.78 5.57 22.56
CA TRP A 255 5.16 4.68 23.54
C TRP A 255 3.78 5.15 24.00
N LYS A 256 3.55 6.46 24.05
CA LYS A 256 2.26 7.05 24.38
C LYS A 256 1.15 6.62 23.41
N VAL A 257 1.46 6.51 22.12
CA VAL A 257 0.56 6.01 21.06
C VAL A 257 0.48 4.48 21.12
N ILE A 258 1.63 3.80 21.15
CA ILE A 258 1.70 2.32 21.17
C ILE A 258 0.93 1.75 22.36
N SER A 259 1.09 2.30 23.55
CA SER A 259 0.39 1.83 24.77
C SER A 259 -1.13 1.92 24.65
N LYS A 260 -1.66 2.93 23.96
CA LYS A 260 -3.10 3.05 23.69
C LYS A 260 -3.58 2.08 22.64
N ILE A 261 -2.80 1.87 21.58
CA ILE A 261 -3.10 0.87 20.54
C ILE A 261 -3.14 -0.54 21.14
N LEU A 262 -2.23 -0.88 22.05
CA LEU A 262 -2.21 -2.16 22.75
C LEU A 262 -3.50 -2.42 23.54
N GLY A 263 -4.15 -1.39 24.06
CA GLY A 263 -5.47 -1.50 24.69
C GLY A 263 -6.58 -1.97 23.76
N PHE A 264 -6.45 -1.77 22.44
CA PHE A 264 -7.36 -2.28 21.42
C PHE A 264 -6.93 -3.63 20.81
N LYS A 265 -5.63 -3.97 20.91
CA LYS A 265 -5.05 -5.18 20.34
C LYS A 265 -5.19 -6.37 21.31
N ASN A 266 -6.43 -6.81 21.52
CA ASN A 266 -6.79 -7.93 22.41
C ASN A 266 -6.91 -9.26 21.67
N ASP A 267 -6.09 -9.48 20.64
CA ASP A 267 -6.11 -10.67 19.77
C ASP A 267 -5.12 -11.76 20.17
N GLY A 268 -4.52 -11.66 21.34
CA GLY A 268 -3.48 -12.60 21.78
C GLY A 268 -2.10 -12.37 21.13
N GLY A 269 -1.97 -11.35 20.30
CA GLY A 269 -0.76 -11.05 19.54
C GLY A 269 -0.83 -11.49 18.07
N SER A 270 0.10 -11.03 17.26
CA SER A 270 0.29 -11.52 15.88
C SER A 270 1.00 -12.88 15.91
N GLY A 271 0.87 -13.70 14.84
CA GLY A 271 1.45 -15.04 14.79
C GLY A 271 2.93 -15.09 15.18
N ALA A 272 3.29 -15.94 16.14
CA ALA A 272 4.64 -16.00 16.68
C ALA A 272 5.63 -16.64 15.70
N ILE A 273 5.23 -17.73 15.06
CA ILE A 273 6.11 -18.49 14.13
C ILE A 273 6.57 -17.59 12.98
N GLU A 274 5.66 -16.84 12.36
CA GLU A 274 5.98 -15.95 11.26
C GLU A 274 6.97 -14.86 11.67
N GLN A 275 6.81 -14.33 12.87
CA GLN A 275 7.73 -13.32 13.44
C GLN A 275 9.10 -13.89 13.73
N MET A 276 9.17 -15.11 14.28
CA MET A 276 10.45 -15.80 14.58
C MET A 276 11.22 -16.08 13.28
N ILE A 277 10.55 -16.67 12.29
CA ILE A 277 11.15 -16.97 10.98
C ILE A 277 11.64 -15.69 10.33
N LEU A 278 10.82 -14.65 10.36
CA LEU A 278 11.15 -13.37 9.75
C LEU A 278 12.31 -12.67 10.45
N ALA A 279 12.40 -12.75 11.78
CA ALA A 279 13.51 -12.18 12.53
C ALA A 279 14.86 -12.80 12.13
N ASP A 280 14.94 -14.14 12.08
CA ASP A 280 16.14 -14.84 11.65
C ASP A 280 16.50 -14.57 10.19
N PHE A 281 15.50 -14.64 9.30
CA PHE A 281 15.67 -14.33 7.87
C PHE A 281 16.16 -12.89 7.65
N CYS A 282 15.58 -11.92 8.35
CA CYS A 282 15.91 -10.51 8.17
C CYS A 282 17.35 -10.19 8.53
N VAL A 283 17.86 -10.75 9.60
CA VAL A 283 19.26 -10.54 10.02
C VAL A 283 20.25 -11.04 8.99
N THR A 284 19.96 -12.17 8.36
CA THR A 284 20.92 -12.89 7.51
C THR A 284 20.71 -12.69 6.02
N HIS A 285 19.48 -12.61 5.55
CA HIS A 285 19.15 -12.74 4.12
C HIS A 285 18.42 -11.54 3.52
N TYR A 286 17.78 -10.68 4.31
CA TYR A 286 16.86 -9.66 3.81
C TYR A 286 17.49 -8.72 2.76
N LYS A 287 18.72 -8.25 3.04
CA LYS A 287 19.43 -7.36 2.13
C LYS A 287 19.72 -8.01 0.77
N THR A 288 20.18 -9.26 0.78
CA THR A 288 20.50 -10.00 -0.46
C THR A 288 19.23 -10.34 -1.23
N HIS A 289 18.17 -10.74 -0.52
CA HIS A 289 16.87 -11.03 -1.10
C HIS A 289 16.26 -9.80 -1.78
N THR A 290 16.19 -8.66 -1.10
CA THR A 290 15.62 -7.43 -1.66
C THR A 290 16.41 -6.93 -2.87
N LEU A 291 17.73 -7.14 -2.89
CA LEU A 291 18.58 -6.87 -4.06
C LEU A 291 18.15 -7.66 -5.31
N SER A 292 17.94 -8.96 -5.13
CA SER A 292 17.51 -9.85 -6.22
C SER A 292 16.09 -9.51 -6.68
N LEU A 293 15.18 -9.31 -5.72
CA LEU A 293 13.80 -8.95 -5.98
C LEU A 293 13.67 -7.66 -6.80
N VAL A 294 14.39 -6.60 -6.42
CA VAL A 294 14.36 -5.32 -7.14
C VAL A 294 14.82 -5.48 -8.59
N LYS A 295 15.85 -6.29 -8.86
CA LYS A 295 16.31 -6.56 -10.23
C LYS A 295 15.24 -7.27 -11.07
N GLU A 296 14.57 -8.26 -10.48
CA GLU A 296 13.47 -8.98 -11.15
C GLU A 296 12.30 -8.03 -11.45
N LEU A 297 11.86 -7.26 -10.44
CA LEU A 297 10.75 -6.32 -10.59
C LEU A 297 11.05 -5.25 -11.64
N LYS A 298 12.26 -4.71 -11.67
CA LYS A 298 12.67 -3.74 -12.70
C LYS A 298 12.56 -4.34 -14.10
N ARG A 299 13.03 -5.57 -14.30
CA ARG A 299 12.93 -6.27 -15.59
C ARG A 299 11.47 -6.48 -16.01
N LYS A 300 10.60 -6.93 -15.10
CA LYS A 300 9.16 -7.11 -15.38
C LYS A 300 8.48 -5.78 -15.69
N CYS A 301 8.84 -4.70 -14.97
CA CYS A 301 8.36 -3.35 -15.25
C CYS A 301 8.72 -2.91 -16.67
N ASP A 302 9.99 -3.08 -17.08
CA ASP A 302 10.45 -2.70 -18.43
C ASP A 302 9.71 -3.48 -19.53
N ILE A 303 9.42 -4.76 -19.30
CA ILE A 303 8.63 -5.57 -20.22
C ILE A 303 7.20 -5.08 -20.32
N MET A 304 6.55 -4.73 -19.20
CA MET A 304 5.19 -4.21 -19.20
C MET A 304 5.12 -2.86 -19.91
N ILE A 305 6.07 -1.96 -19.67
CA ILE A 305 6.16 -0.66 -20.35
C ILE A 305 6.26 -0.86 -21.87
N LYS A 306 7.22 -1.69 -22.33
CA LYS A 306 7.37 -1.98 -23.76
C LYS A 306 6.13 -2.58 -24.37
N SER A 307 5.43 -3.45 -23.65
CA SER A 307 4.17 -4.05 -24.13
C SER A 307 3.05 -3.01 -24.21
N LEU A 308 2.93 -2.11 -23.23
CA LEU A 308 1.96 -1.02 -23.27
C LEU A 308 2.23 -0.04 -24.42
N GLU A 309 3.49 0.33 -24.65
CA GLU A 309 3.89 1.20 -25.76
C GLU A 309 3.61 0.56 -27.12
N LEU A 310 3.86 -0.75 -27.27
CA LEU A 310 3.61 -1.50 -28.50
C LEU A 310 2.12 -1.60 -28.81
N GLU A 311 1.31 -1.97 -27.83
CA GLU A 311 -0.10 -2.32 -28.05
C GLU A 311 -1.04 -1.13 -27.99
N PHE A 312 -0.81 -0.18 -27.08
CA PHE A 312 -1.66 1.00 -26.89
C PHE A 312 -1.06 2.28 -27.48
N GLY A 313 0.26 2.36 -27.64
CA GLY A 313 0.95 3.56 -28.10
C GLY A 313 0.59 4.76 -27.24
N SER A 314 0.19 5.84 -27.89
CA SER A 314 -0.17 7.10 -27.22
C SER A 314 -1.55 7.10 -26.55
N ILE A 315 -2.30 6.00 -26.62
CA ILE A 315 -3.62 5.89 -25.98
C ILE A 315 -3.49 5.66 -24.49
N ALA A 316 -2.46 4.92 -24.04
CA ALA A 316 -2.18 4.70 -22.64
C ALA A 316 -1.12 5.72 -22.17
N GLU A 317 -1.52 6.63 -21.29
CA GLU A 317 -0.61 7.59 -20.66
C GLU A 317 -0.22 7.09 -19.28
N PHE A 318 1.08 7.06 -18.98
CA PHE A 318 1.61 6.65 -17.68
C PHE A 318 3.00 7.22 -17.44
N ASP A 319 3.32 7.46 -16.17
CA ASP A 319 4.68 7.75 -15.75
C ASP A 319 5.47 6.45 -15.59
N VAL A 320 6.76 6.47 -15.98
CA VAL A 320 7.65 5.33 -15.81
C VAL A 320 7.97 5.17 -14.32
N PRO A 321 7.60 4.04 -13.68
CA PRO A 321 7.87 3.82 -12.26
C PRO A 321 9.36 3.85 -11.93
N LYS A 322 9.71 4.44 -10.80
CA LYS A 322 11.07 4.41 -10.23
C LYS A 322 11.24 3.32 -9.16
N GLY A 323 10.22 2.48 -9.00
CA GLY A 323 10.15 1.42 -8.00
C GLY A 323 8.79 0.72 -8.00
N GLY A 324 8.61 -0.21 -7.08
CA GLY A 324 7.33 -0.82 -6.77
C GLY A 324 6.93 -1.98 -7.68
N ILE A 325 5.63 -2.14 -7.81
CA ILE A 325 5.01 -3.32 -8.44
C ILE A 325 3.84 -2.96 -9.37
N PHE A 326 3.54 -1.66 -9.55
CA PHE A 326 2.37 -1.19 -10.30
C PHE A 326 2.73 -0.18 -11.37
N ILE A 327 1.89 -0.14 -12.42
CA ILE A 327 1.79 0.98 -13.36
C ILE A 327 0.38 1.55 -13.26
N TRP A 328 0.28 2.89 -13.16
CA TRP A 328 -0.96 3.64 -13.19
C TRP A 328 -1.15 4.25 -14.55
N ILE A 329 -2.24 3.90 -15.22
CA ILE A 329 -2.48 4.25 -16.62
C ILE A 329 -3.72 5.11 -16.72
N THR A 330 -3.64 6.18 -17.50
CA THR A 330 -4.77 7.03 -17.88
C THR A 330 -5.07 6.82 -19.36
N PHE A 331 -6.32 6.52 -19.65
CA PHE A 331 -6.87 6.43 -21.02
C PHE A 331 -7.63 7.70 -21.39
N PRO A 332 -7.93 7.91 -22.70
CA PRO A 332 -8.89 8.92 -23.11
C PRO A 332 -10.24 8.77 -22.40
N PRO A 333 -10.97 9.87 -22.14
CA PRO A 333 -12.25 9.82 -21.41
C PRO A 333 -13.34 8.93 -22.05
N SER A 334 -13.20 8.61 -23.34
CA SER A 334 -14.09 7.69 -24.05
C SER A 334 -13.98 6.22 -23.60
N ILE A 335 -12.90 5.86 -22.88
CA ILE A 335 -12.67 4.50 -22.38
C ILE A 335 -13.08 4.46 -20.90
N ASN A 336 -14.25 3.88 -20.63
CA ASN A 336 -14.69 3.63 -19.26
C ASN A 336 -14.06 2.33 -18.72
N THR A 337 -13.18 2.47 -17.74
CA THR A 337 -12.37 1.36 -17.22
C THR A 337 -13.15 0.41 -16.31
N ASN A 338 -14.27 0.81 -15.73
CA ASN A 338 -15.16 -0.11 -15.03
C ASN A 338 -15.79 -1.10 -16.02
N LYS A 339 -16.26 -0.58 -17.17
CA LYS A 339 -16.78 -1.43 -18.25
C LYS A 339 -15.67 -2.30 -18.86
N LEU A 340 -14.48 -1.74 -19.06
CA LEU A 340 -13.32 -2.49 -19.52
C LEU A 340 -12.99 -3.65 -18.59
N TYR A 341 -13.01 -3.45 -17.26
CA TYR A 341 -12.79 -4.50 -16.26
C TYR A 341 -13.80 -5.64 -16.43
N GLU A 342 -15.09 -5.34 -16.52
CA GLU A 342 -16.15 -6.36 -16.65
C GLU A 342 -15.97 -7.25 -17.90
N VAL A 343 -15.65 -6.61 -19.05
CA VAL A 343 -15.46 -7.32 -20.31
C VAL A 343 -14.14 -8.10 -20.31
N ALA A 344 -13.07 -7.51 -19.78
CA ALA A 344 -11.75 -8.13 -19.70
C ALA A 344 -11.77 -9.35 -18.79
N LEU A 345 -12.43 -9.27 -17.64
CA LEU A 345 -12.55 -10.38 -16.69
C LEU A 345 -13.20 -11.61 -17.34
N LYS A 346 -14.31 -11.41 -18.07
CA LYS A 346 -15.00 -12.47 -18.83
C LYS A 346 -14.12 -13.12 -19.90
N LYS A 347 -13.12 -12.37 -20.41
CA LYS A 347 -12.16 -12.85 -21.42
C LYS A 347 -10.81 -13.30 -20.82
N GLY A 348 -10.76 -13.50 -19.48
CA GLY A 348 -9.60 -14.05 -18.77
C GLY A 348 -8.50 -13.05 -18.44
N VAL A 349 -8.78 -11.75 -18.47
CA VAL A 349 -7.85 -10.68 -18.05
C VAL A 349 -8.44 -9.94 -16.85
N ALA A 350 -7.73 -9.93 -15.73
CA ALA A 350 -8.09 -9.15 -14.54
C ALA A 350 -7.20 -7.93 -14.38
N LEU A 351 -7.81 -6.79 -14.05
CA LEU A 351 -7.16 -5.50 -13.79
C LEU A 351 -7.88 -4.77 -12.65
N ASN A 352 -7.29 -3.71 -12.11
CA ASN A 352 -7.97 -2.85 -11.13
C ASN A 352 -8.50 -1.58 -11.81
N PRO A 353 -9.83 -1.37 -11.85
CA PRO A 353 -10.40 -0.13 -12.37
C PRO A 353 -10.03 1.05 -11.46
N GLY A 354 -9.76 2.20 -12.06
CA GLY A 354 -9.24 3.35 -11.33
C GLY A 354 -10.21 3.96 -10.32
N SER A 355 -11.50 3.78 -10.50
CA SER A 355 -12.54 4.27 -9.59
C SER A 355 -12.42 3.74 -8.15
N GLU A 356 -11.74 2.60 -7.95
CA GLU A 356 -11.49 2.00 -6.64
C GLU A 356 -10.25 2.59 -5.93
N TRP A 357 -9.44 3.37 -6.65
CA TRP A 357 -8.13 3.86 -6.23
C TRP A 357 -8.07 5.39 -6.12
N VAL A 358 -9.20 6.05 -6.16
CA VAL A 358 -9.31 7.50 -6.05
C VAL A 358 -10.32 7.88 -4.98
N SER A 359 -10.13 9.05 -4.37
CA SER A 359 -11.03 9.58 -3.33
C SER A 359 -12.43 9.84 -3.87
N ASN A 360 -12.54 10.37 -5.10
CA ASN A 360 -13.79 10.53 -5.83
C ASN A 360 -13.82 9.56 -7.02
N PRO A 361 -14.67 8.52 -7.03
CA PRO A 361 -14.70 7.47 -8.06
C PRO A 361 -14.79 7.97 -9.51
N ILE A 362 -15.40 9.14 -9.73
CA ILE A 362 -15.56 9.73 -11.09
C ILE A 362 -14.19 10.05 -11.72
N ASP A 363 -13.23 10.48 -10.90
CA ASP A 363 -11.89 10.88 -11.37
C ASP A 363 -11.03 9.67 -11.78
N GLY A 364 -11.49 8.46 -11.50
CA GLY A 364 -10.85 7.20 -11.87
C GLY A 364 -11.48 6.45 -13.06
N LEU A 365 -12.57 6.97 -13.65
CA LEU A 365 -13.34 6.23 -14.66
C LEU A 365 -12.58 5.89 -15.96
N ASN A 366 -11.50 6.61 -16.24
CA ASN A 366 -10.62 6.36 -17.37
C ASN A 366 -9.22 5.91 -16.97
N LYS A 367 -9.06 5.42 -15.75
CA LYS A 367 -7.75 5.00 -15.22
C LYS A 367 -7.76 3.52 -14.83
N ILE A 368 -6.59 2.88 -14.89
CA ILE A 368 -6.39 1.52 -14.38
C ILE A 368 -5.06 1.40 -13.66
N ARG A 369 -5.01 0.46 -12.72
CA ARG A 369 -3.76 0.00 -12.13
C ARG A 369 -3.45 -1.42 -12.60
N LEU A 370 -2.25 -1.64 -13.11
CA LEU A 370 -1.74 -2.95 -13.49
C LEU A 370 -0.56 -3.35 -12.59
N CYS A 371 -0.60 -4.56 -12.06
CA CYS A 371 0.52 -5.18 -11.33
C CYS A 371 1.41 -5.96 -12.27
N PHE A 372 2.71 -5.67 -12.31
CA PHE A 372 3.70 -6.41 -13.08
C PHE A 372 4.47 -7.44 -12.25
N ALA A 373 4.38 -7.42 -10.94
CA ALA A 373 5.19 -8.25 -10.07
C ALA A 373 4.81 -9.75 -10.12
N ASN A 374 3.52 -10.05 -10.10
CA ASN A 374 3.03 -11.43 -10.04
C ASN A 374 3.15 -12.18 -11.37
N PRO A 375 2.68 -11.67 -12.53
CA PRO A 375 2.69 -12.45 -13.76
C PRO A 375 4.12 -12.70 -14.27
N SER A 376 4.32 -13.83 -14.94
CA SER A 376 5.57 -14.10 -15.67
C SER A 376 5.74 -13.12 -16.84
N GLU A 377 6.96 -12.95 -17.33
CA GLU A 377 7.28 -12.06 -18.45
C GLU A 377 6.45 -12.37 -19.72
N GLN A 378 6.24 -13.64 -19.99
CA GLN A 378 5.39 -14.07 -21.10
C GLN A 378 3.94 -13.69 -20.88
N LYS A 379 3.41 -13.94 -19.66
CA LYS A 379 2.03 -13.54 -19.32
C LYS A 379 1.83 -12.03 -19.36
N ILE A 380 2.85 -11.22 -19.05
CA ILE A 380 2.79 -9.77 -19.22
C ILE A 380 2.57 -9.41 -20.69
N LYS A 381 3.40 -9.93 -21.60
CA LYS A 381 3.30 -9.64 -23.04
C LYS A 381 1.95 -10.07 -23.62
N GLU A 382 1.58 -11.35 -23.41
CA GLU A 382 0.32 -11.90 -23.90
C GLU A 382 -0.89 -11.20 -23.31
N GLY A 383 -0.86 -10.90 -22.01
CA GLY A 383 -1.98 -10.28 -21.29
C GLY A 383 -2.20 -8.82 -21.68
N ILE A 384 -1.14 -8.04 -21.91
CA ILE A 384 -1.25 -6.65 -22.41
C ILE A 384 -1.76 -6.62 -23.85
N ASN A 385 -1.26 -7.51 -24.72
CA ASN A 385 -1.81 -7.66 -26.07
C ASN A 385 -3.31 -8.01 -26.03
N LYS A 386 -3.69 -8.98 -25.19
CA LYS A 386 -5.10 -9.36 -25.01
C LYS A 386 -5.96 -8.24 -24.47
N LEU A 387 -5.44 -7.47 -23.52
CA LEU A 387 -6.14 -6.30 -22.98
C LEU A 387 -6.38 -5.22 -24.04
N ALA A 388 -5.40 -4.97 -24.91
CA ALA A 388 -5.54 -4.02 -25.99
C ALA A 388 -6.59 -4.46 -27.03
N GLU A 389 -6.57 -5.74 -27.44
CA GLU A 389 -7.60 -6.31 -28.31
C GLU A 389 -9.01 -6.09 -27.73
N ILE A 390 -9.20 -6.42 -26.44
CA ILE A 390 -10.49 -6.26 -25.76
C ILE A 390 -10.91 -4.80 -25.72
N CYS A 391 -9.99 -3.92 -25.34
CA CYS A 391 -10.24 -2.48 -25.24
C CYS A 391 -10.70 -1.90 -26.61
N PHE A 392 -9.99 -2.23 -27.69
CA PHE A 392 -10.31 -1.71 -29.03
C PHE A 392 -11.55 -2.34 -29.63
N GLN A 393 -11.87 -3.60 -29.29
CA GLN A 393 -13.15 -4.21 -29.68
C GLN A 393 -14.34 -3.53 -29.00
N GLU A 394 -14.19 -3.14 -27.73
CA GLU A 394 -15.29 -2.56 -26.95
C GLU A 394 -15.50 -1.07 -27.18
N PHE A 395 -14.41 -0.30 -27.30
CA PHE A 395 -14.46 1.17 -27.36
C PHE A 395 -14.05 1.76 -28.70
N GLY A 396 -13.60 0.93 -29.65
CA GLY A 396 -12.92 1.39 -30.85
C GLY A 396 -11.50 1.90 -30.54
N LYS A 397 -10.72 2.17 -31.58
CA LYS A 397 -9.39 2.79 -31.42
C LYS A 397 -9.58 4.31 -31.41
N PRO A 398 -9.32 5.01 -30.29
CA PRO A 398 -9.50 6.45 -30.21
C PRO A 398 -8.63 7.20 -31.22
N ASN A 399 -9.21 8.18 -31.92
CA ASN A 399 -8.44 9.10 -32.75
C ASN A 399 -7.74 10.13 -31.86
N ILE A 400 -6.45 9.96 -31.64
CA ILE A 400 -5.63 10.93 -30.92
C ILE A 400 -5.03 11.87 -31.94
N ARG A 401 -5.37 13.18 -31.85
CA ARG A 401 -4.75 14.22 -32.70
C ARG A 401 -3.28 14.37 -32.28
N ALA A 402 -2.36 14.37 -33.27
CA ALA A 402 -0.92 14.43 -33.04
C ALA A 402 -0.42 15.66 -32.23
N ASN A 403 -1.27 16.69 -32.09
CA ASN A 403 -0.94 17.96 -31.42
C ASN A 403 -1.58 18.12 -30.02
N MET A 404 -2.14 17.08 -29.41
CA MET A 404 -2.55 17.15 -28.01
C MET A 404 -1.30 17.19 -27.13
N LYS A 405 -1.12 18.27 -26.36
CA LYS A 405 -0.17 18.26 -25.24
C LYS A 405 -0.59 17.20 -24.26
N ARG A 406 0.31 16.29 -23.95
CA ARG A 406 0.18 15.26 -22.94
C ARG A 406 0.50 15.82 -21.56
#